data_82778199d9830c90c86bd055e6af20ca
#
_entry.id   82778199d9830c90c86bd055e6af20ca
#
_cell.length_a   1.000
_cell.length_b   1.000
_cell.length_c   1.000
_cell.angle_alpha   90.00
_cell.angle_beta   90.00
_cell.angle_gamma   90.00
#
_symmetry.space_group_name_H-M   'P 1'
#
loop_
_entity.id
_entity.type
_entity.pdbx_description
1 polymer ?
#
loop_
_entity_poly.entity_id
_entity_poly.type
_entity_poly.pdbx_seq_one_letter_code
_entity_poly.pdbx_strand_id
1 'polypeptide(L)'
;MPFSTTIAGSLPKPAWLAEPERIFPNWRLDGAELAAAQRDATRVAILEQTRAGIDTVTDGEQSRRHFVHGFAERLAGVDPAKRQKRGIRDDRYEAVCPTVTGEVRRTEPIHVDEMRFARTLTDGPLKITIPGPMTLVDTVCDEAYGSRAELAFAFARAIREEIADLAAAGVDVVQLDEPAFNVYFDEVASWGIDALDTALGGARCSTAVHVCYGYGIPANVQWKANLGDRWDQYAHVLPLLAKSCAEQISIELAGSHVPPDVLALAGRKVVAIGVIDVATDRVETPDDVAATIALARQYLPDERIICSTNCGMAPMAREVAYAKLRSLGEGALLASVGL
;
A
#
# COMPACT_ATOMS: atom_id res chain seq x y z
N MET A 1 17.32 -16.47 -11.39
CA MET A 1 17.50 -15.03 -11.05
C MET A 1 17.03 -14.82 -9.62
N PRO A 2 17.60 -13.91 -8.84
CA PRO A 2 17.11 -13.65 -7.49
C PRO A 2 15.63 -13.18 -7.52
N PHE A 3 14.85 -13.53 -6.50
CA PHE A 3 13.51 -13.00 -6.34
C PHE A 3 13.57 -11.51 -6.09
N SER A 4 12.82 -10.73 -6.87
CA SER A 4 12.75 -9.28 -6.67
C SER A 4 12.07 -8.95 -5.35
N THR A 5 12.52 -7.87 -4.70
CA THR A 5 12.05 -7.42 -3.40
C THR A 5 11.45 -6.03 -3.45
N THR A 6 10.40 -5.79 -2.67
CA THR A 6 9.80 -4.48 -2.43
C THR A 6 9.15 -4.46 -1.05
N ILE A 7 8.48 -3.36 -0.70
CA ILE A 7 7.64 -3.26 0.50
C ILE A 7 6.24 -2.78 0.13
N ALA A 8 5.25 -2.98 0.98
CA ALA A 8 3.88 -2.47 0.73
C ALA A 8 3.83 -0.95 0.56
N GLY A 9 4.70 -0.20 1.27
CA GLY A 9 4.82 1.25 1.04
C GLY A 9 5.41 1.99 2.23
N SER A 10 4.66 2.11 3.32
CA SER A 10 5.01 2.95 4.45
C SER A 10 6.08 2.35 5.37
N LEU A 11 6.96 3.22 5.87
CA LEU A 11 7.94 2.94 6.92
C LEU A 11 7.68 3.83 8.15
N PRO A 12 8.11 3.40 9.35
CA PRO A 12 8.01 4.22 10.55
C PRO A 12 8.73 5.54 10.39
N LYS A 13 8.07 6.64 10.74
CA LYS A 13 8.67 7.97 10.73
C LYS A 13 9.71 8.10 11.84
N PRO A 14 10.84 8.79 11.59
CA PRO A 14 11.78 9.10 12.65
C PRO A 14 11.14 9.92 13.78
N ALA A 15 11.52 9.63 15.03
CA ALA A 15 10.96 10.31 16.20
C ALA A 15 11.21 11.83 16.23
N TRP A 16 12.22 12.32 15.51
CA TRP A 16 12.47 13.75 15.37
C TRP A 16 11.51 14.42 14.36
N LEU A 17 10.89 13.67 13.44
CA LEU A 17 9.94 14.17 12.44
C LEU A 17 8.50 14.15 12.96
N ALA A 18 8.09 13.03 13.57
CA ALA A 18 6.71 12.82 13.97
C ALA A 18 6.59 11.92 15.20
N GLU A 19 5.39 11.80 15.76
CA GLU A 19 5.11 10.84 16.84
C GLU A 19 5.35 9.40 16.34
N PRO A 20 6.17 8.60 17.05
CA PRO A 20 6.43 7.23 16.64
C PRO A 20 5.22 6.30 16.85
N GLU A 21 5.20 5.19 16.12
CA GLU A 21 4.24 4.09 16.28
C GLU A 21 2.77 4.52 16.16
N ARG A 22 2.51 5.52 15.26
CA ARG A 22 1.17 6.07 15.02
C ARG A 22 0.81 5.95 13.53
N ILE A 23 -0.45 5.58 13.26
CA ILE A 23 -1.01 5.65 11.89
C ILE A 23 -1.27 7.10 11.49
N PHE A 24 -1.73 7.93 12.44
CA PHE A 24 -1.99 9.36 12.25
C PHE A 24 -1.07 10.18 13.15
N PRO A 25 0.25 10.21 12.88
CA PRO A 25 1.18 10.93 13.74
C PRO A 25 1.00 12.44 13.61
N ASN A 26 1.24 13.17 14.70
CA ASN A 26 1.43 14.61 14.61
C ASN A 26 2.88 14.92 14.22
N TRP A 27 3.04 15.92 13.36
CA TRP A 27 4.37 16.46 13.05
C TRP A 27 4.96 17.17 14.26
N ARG A 28 6.26 17.11 14.42
CA ARG A 28 7.00 17.82 15.48
C ARG A 28 7.60 19.14 15.01
N LEU A 29 7.53 19.39 13.72
CA LEU A 29 8.05 20.57 13.03
C LEU A 29 6.95 21.17 12.17
N ASP A 30 7.15 22.37 11.68
CA ASP A 30 6.25 23.03 10.76
C ASP A 30 7.01 23.80 9.65
N GLY A 31 6.28 24.36 8.69
CA GLY A 31 6.80 25.19 7.63
C GLY A 31 7.99 24.60 6.88
N ALA A 32 9.02 25.43 6.67
CA ALA A 32 10.23 25.04 5.92
C ALA A 32 11.06 23.98 6.63
N GLU A 33 11.07 23.97 7.96
CA GLU A 33 11.78 22.96 8.75
C GLU A 33 11.13 21.58 8.59
N LEU A 34 9.80 21.51 8.60
CA LEU A 34 9.09 20.28 8.32
C LEU A 34 9.40 19.75 6.92
N ALA A 35 9.35 20.61 5.90
CA ALA A 35 9.66 20.20 4.52
C ALA A 35 11.10 19.66 4.37
N ALA A 36 12.08 20.29 5.01
CA ALA A 36 13.46 19.81 5.03
C ALA A 36 13.57 18.46 5.75
N ALA A 37 12.96 18.34 6.92
CA ALA A 37 12.96 17.11 7.71
C ALA A 37 12.26 15.94 6.98
N GLN A 38 11.17 16.16 6.27
CA GLN A 38 10.52 15.16 5.44
C GLN A 38 11.45 14.63 4.33
N ARG A 39 12.21 15.51 3.68
CA ARG A 39 13.21 15.11 2.68
C ARG A 39 14.34 14.29 3.31
N ASP A 40 14.82 14.67 4.48
CA ASP A 40 15.85 13.90 5.20
C ASP A 40 15.34 12.53 5.63
N ALA A 41 14.10 12.44 6.09
CA ALA A 41 13.46 11.17 6.42
C ALA A 41 13.29 10.26 5.17
N THR A 42 12.94 10.84 4.03
CA THR A 42 12.87 10.11 2.75
C THR A 42 14.25 9.58 2.32
N ARG A 43 15.33 10.38 2.47
CA ARG A 43 16.71 9.90 2.24
C ARG A 43 17.03 8.68 3.09
N VAL A 44 16.73 8.77 4.38
CA VAL A 44 16.99 7.66 5.30
C VAL A 44 16.15 6.43 4.94
N ALA A 45 14.87 6.61 4.60
CA ALA A 45 13.99 5.51 4.21
C ALA A 45 14.50 4.76 2.97
N ILE A 46 14.93 5.48 1.93
CA ILE A 46 15.48 4.88 0.71
C ILE A 46 16.84 4.21 1.01
N LEU A 47 17.72 4.86 1.77
CA LEU A 47 19.01 4.30 2.13
C LEU A 47 18.89 2.98 2.91
N GLU A 48 17.99 2.91 3.88
CA GLU A 48 17.79 1.70 4.68
C GLU A 48 17.17 0.55 3.87
N GLN A 49 16.25 0.86 2.95
CA GLN A 49 15.73 -0.14 2.00
C GLN A 49 16.84 -0.68 1.10
N THR A 50 17.65 0.20 0.52
CA THR A 50 18.79 -0.20 -0.34
C THR A 50 19.80 -1.06 0.44
N ARG A 51 20.15 -0.67 1.68
CA ARG A 51 21.06 -1.44 2.55
C ARG A 51 20.51 -2.80 2.94
N ALA A 52 19.19 -2.92 3.03
CA ALA A 52 18.51 -4.17 3.31
C ALA A 52 18.38 -5.09 2.09
N GLY A 53 18.84 -4.66 0.91
CA GLY A 53 18.74 -5.43 -0.32
C GLY A 53 17.35 -5.40 -0.94
N ILE A 54 16.60 -4.31 -0.75
CA ILE A 54 15.30 -4.10 -1.41
C ILE A 54 15.55 -3.52 -2.81
N ASP A 55 15.07 -4.24 -3.84
CA ASP A 55 15.30 -3.87 -5.24
C ASP A 55 14.44 -2.70 -5.70
N THR A 56 13.14 -2.74 -5.41
CA THR A 56 12.20 -1.66 -5.73
C THR A 56 11.89 -0.88 -4.46
N VAL A 57 12.54 0.27 -4.30
CA VAL A 57 12.40 1.11 -3.10
C VAL A 57 11.18 2.03 -3.17
N THR A 58 10.72 2.50 -2.01
CA THR A 58 9.66 3.52 -1.89
C THR A 58 10.17 4.72 -1.11
N ASP A 59 9.44 5.84 -1.15
CA ASP A 59 9.69 7.01 -0.29
C ASP A 59 9.40 6.74 1.20
N GLY A 60 8.87 5.56 1.52
CA GLY A 60 8.44 5.17 2.87
C GLY A 60 7.29 6.02 3.42
N GLU A 61 6.63 6.79 2.57
CA GLU A 61 5.55 7.73 2.93
C GLU A 61 5.98 8.78 3.98
N GLN A 62 7.24 9.19 3.96
CA GLN A 62 7.80 10.03 5.00
C GLN A 62 7.25 11.46 4.99
N SER A 63 6.78 11.95 3.86
CA SER A 63 6.16 13.27 3.70
C SER A 63 4.65 13.29 3.98
N ARG A 64 4.00 12.13 4.08
CA ARG A 64 2.56 11.98 4.27
C ARG A 64 2.21 11.69 5.72
N ARG A 65 1.27 12.47 6.29
CA ARG A 65 0.76 12.20 7.63
C ARG A 65 -0.01 10.87 7.67
N HIS A 66 -0.81 10.61 6.64
CA HIS A 66 -1.57 9.38 6.45
C HIS A 66 -1.74 9.12 4.96
N PHE A 67 -1.64 7.86 4.52
CA PHE A 67 -1.62 7.52 3.10
C PHE A 67 -2.92 7.92 2.37
N VAL A 68 -4.10 7.76 3.00
CA VAL A 68 -5.39 8.13 2.37
C VAL A 68 -5.66 9.61 2.50
N HIS A 69 -5.70 10.14 3.74
CA HIS A 69 -6.08 11.53 3.96
C HIS A 69 -5.05 12.49 3.35
N GLY A 70 -3.77 12.13 3.33
CA GLY A 70 -2.72 12.93 2.67
C GLY A 70 -2.96 13.11 1.15
N PHE A 71 -3.71 12.21 0.54
CA PHE A 71 -4.13 12.32 -0.86
C PHE A 71 -5.51 13.03 -0.98
N ALA A 72 -6.53 12.54 -0.26
CA ALA A 72 -7.90 13.02 -0.35
C ALA A 72 -8.04 14.52 -0.07
N GLU A 73 -7.33 15.02 0.95
CA GLU A 73 -7.38 16.41 1.39
C GLU A 73 -6.75 17.42 0.40
N ARG A 74 -6.02 16.92 -0.62
CA ARG A 74 -5.43 17.72 -1.70
C ARG A 74 -6.36 17.85 -2.92
N LEU A 75 -7.49 17.15 -2.92
CA LEU A 75 -8.46 17.19 -4.02
C LEU A 75 -9.47 18.32 -3.81
N ALA A 76 -9.80 19.06 -4.86
CA ALA A 76 -10.95 19.95 -4.87
C ALA A 76 -12.23 19.12 -4.62
N GLY A 77 -13.21 19.72 -3.97
CA GLY A 77 -14.46 19.05 -3.57
C GLY A 77 -14.37 18.28 -2.25
N VAL A 78 -13.18 18.10 -1.68
CA VAL A 78 -12.96 17.53 -0.35
C VAL A 78 -12.65 18.67 0.63
N ASP A 79 -13.45 18.81 1.69
CA ASP A 79 -13.22 19.79 2.76
C ASP A 79 -12.46 19.14 3.93
N PRO A 80 -11.15 19.44 4.09
CA PRO A 80 -10.34 18.87 5.16
C PRO A 80 -10.67 19.43 6.55
N ALA A 81 -11.37 20.59 6.63
CA ALA A 81 -11.79 21.19 7.88
C ALA A 81 -13.12 20.61 8.37
N LYS A 82 -13.98 20.19 7.45
CA LYS A 82 -15.26 19.52 7.77
C LYS A 82 -15.02 18.04 8.01
N ARG A 83 -14.86 17.66 9.27
CA ARG A 83 -14.54 16.29 9.67
C ARG A 83 -15.69 15.67 10.45
N GLN A 84 -15.97 14.40 10.16
CA GLN A 84 -17.00 13.62 10.83
C GLN A 84 -16.42 12.25 11.22
N LYS A 85 -16.96 11.67 12.31
CA LYS A 85 -16.67 10.29 12.67
C LYS A 85 -17.36 9.35 11.69
N ARG A 86 -16.60 8.34 11.25
CA ARG A 86 -17.09 7.29 10.38
C ARG A 86 -16.50 5.95 10.76
N GLY A 87 -17.31 4.90 10.68
CA GLY A 87 -16.84 3.52 10.70
C GLY A 87 -16.09 3.19 9.41
N ILE A 88 -14.93 2.56 9.52
CA ILE A 88 -14.03 2.19 8.44
C ILE A 88 -14.01 0.68 8.31
N ARG A 89 -14.02 0.18 7.07
CA ARG A 89 -13.97 -1.27 6.78
C ARG A 89 -15.11 -2.03 7.46
N ASP A 90 -16.35 -1.59 7.21
CA ASP A 90 -17.55 -2.15 7.81
C ASP A 90 -17.50 -2.09 9.35
N ASP A 91 -17.32 -0.87 9.86
CA ASP A 91 -17.26 -0.54 11.29
C ASP A 91 -16.16 -1.26 12.10
N ARG A 92 -15.12 -1.78 11.43
CA ARG A 92 -13.98 -2.42 12.10
C ARG A 92 -13.29 -1.49 13.10
N TYR A 93 -13.21 -0.20 12.76
CA TYR A 93 -12.77 0.86 13.65
C TYR A 93 -13.35 2.21 13.20
N GLU A 94 -13.37 3.18 14.10
CA GLU A 94 -13.79 4.55 13.80
C GLU A 94 -12.60 5.44 13.44
N ALA A 95 -12.79 6.33 12.46
CA ALA A 95 -11.85 7.39 12.13
C ALA A 95 -12.58 8.73 11.95
N VAL A 96 -11.84 9.83 12.15
CA VAL A 96 -12.31 11.19 11.86
C VAL A 96 -11.90 11.54 10.44
N CYS A 97 -12.87 11.51 9.52
CA CYS A 97 -12.65 11.60 8.07
C CYS A 97 -13.02 12.97 7.52
N PRO A 98 -12.33 13.48 6.49
CA PRO A 98 -12.72 14.67 5.76
C PRO A 98 -14.04 14.43 5.00
N THR A 99 -14.73 15.49 4.61
CA THR A 99 -16.03 15.40 3.93
C THR A 99 -15.95 15.89 2.50
N VAL A 100 -16.49 15.10 1.58
CA VAL A 100 -16.73 15.51 0.20
C VAL A 100 -17.97 16.40 0.19
N THR A 101 -17.78 17.67 -0.19
CA THR A 101 -18.82 18.72 -0.19
C THR A 101 -19.11 19.26 -1.59
N GLY A 102 -18.40 18.78 -2.61
CA GLY A 102 -18.56 19.22 -3.98
C GLY A 102 -17.91 18.25 -4.99
N GLU A 103 -17.79 18.69 -6.24
CA GLU A 103 -17.20 17.89 -7.30
C GLU A 103 -15.72 17.57 -7.03
N VAL A 104 -15.38 16.28 -6.95
CA VAL A 104 -14.00 15.83 -6.75
C VAL A 104 -13.20 16.01 -8.03
N ARG A 105 -12.12 16.81 -7.94
CA ARG A 105 -11.18 17.05 -9.05
C ARG A 105 -9.75 17.21 -8.50
N ARG A 106 -8.78 16.76 -9.28
CA ARG A 106 -7.38 17.11 -9.08
C ARG A 106 -7.10 18.46 -9.72
N THR A 107 -6.57 19.40 -8.97
CA THR A 107 -6.26 20.76 -9.44
C THR A 107 -4.75 21.00 -9.57
N GLU A 108 -3.94 20.21 -8.90
CA GLU A 108 -2.49 20.28 -8.90
C GLU A 108 -1.88 18.89 -8.65
N PRO A 109 -0.61 18.64 -9.00
CA PRO A 109 0.12 17.44 -8.61
C PRO A 109 0.14 17.25 -7.08
N ILE A 110 -0.09 16.02 -6.62
CA ILE A 110 -0.21 15.74 -5.17
C ILE A 110 1.13 15.25 -4.59
N HIS A 111 1.72 14.21 -5.18
CA HIS A 111 2.95 13.58 -4.70
C HIS A 111 4.12 13.67 -5.70
N VAL A 112 3.94 14.37 -6.79
CA VAL A 112 4.91 14.40 -7.90
C VAL A 112 6.25 15.01 -7.47
N ASP A 113 6.25 16.11 -6.69
CA ASP A 113 7.49 16.75 -6.25
C ASP A 113 8.25 15.91 -5.22
N GLU A 114 7.53 15.17 -4.38
CA GLU A 114 8.10 14.19 -3.45
C GLU A 114 8.81 13.08 -4.23
N MET A 115 8.19 12.58 -5.29
CA MET A 115 8.75 11.51 -6.11
C MET A 115 9.87 11.97 -7.03
N ARG A 116 9.83 13.20 -7.56
CA ARG A 116 11.00 13.81 -8.23
C ARG A 116 12.21 13.88 -7.30
N PHE A 117 11.99 14.26 -6.05
CA PHE A 117 13.05 14.25 -5.06
C PHE A 117 13.52 12.81 -4.75
N ALA A 118 12.62 11.86 -4.51
CA ALA A 118 12.98 10.47 -4.27
C ALA A 118 13.78 9.87 -5.43
N ARG A 119 13.44 10.21 -6.70
CA ARG A 119 14.16 9.77 -7.90
C ARG A 119 15.63 10.22 -7.90
N THR A 120 15.96 11.36 -7.28
CA THR A 120 17.36 11.81 -7.18
C THR A 120 18.21 10.98 -6.19
N LEU A 121 17.59 10.09 -5.43
CA LEU A 121 18.24 9.31 -4.36
C LEU A 121 18.53 7.86 -4.75
N THR A 122 18.04 7.40 -5.88
CA THR A 122 18.23 6.02 -6.36
C THR A 122 18.24 5.95 -7.87
N ASP A 123 19.11 5.10 -8.43
CA ASP A 123 19.10 4.75 -9.85
C ASP A 123 18.28 3.47 -10.11
N GLY A 124 17.94 2.72 -9.06
CA GLY A 124 17.13 1.52 -9.11
C GLY A 124 15.62 1.80 -9.26
N PRO A 125 14.79 0.77 -9.39
CA PRO A 125 13.34 0.93 -9.50
C PRO A 125 12.74 1.65 -8.29
N LEU A 126 11.86 2.62 -8.56
CA LEU A 126 11.19 3.47 -7.59
C LEU A 126 9.68 3.25 -7.65
N LYS A 127 9.08 2.91 -6.53
CA LYS A 127 7.64 2.71 -6.36
C LYS A 127 7.02 3.80 -5.51
N ILE A 128 5.80 4.21 -5.86
CA ILE A 128 4.92 4.98 -4.99
C ILE A 128 3.65 4.20 -4.69
N THR A 129 3.10 4.39 -3.48
CA THR A 129 1.78 3.93 -3.08
C THR A 129 0.84 5.10 -2.93
N ILE A 130 -0.35 5.00 -3.47
CA ILE A 130 -1.44 5.96 -3.31
C ILE A 130 -2.75 5.21 -3.05
N PRO A 131 -3.73 5.83 -2.36
CA PRO A 131 -4.99 5.12 -2.10
C PRO A 131 -5.75 4.84 -3.39
N GLY A 132 -6.38 3.67 -3.45
CA GLY A 132 -7.28 3.35 -4.54
C GLY A 132 -8.68 3.99 -4.38
N PRO A 133 -9.48 4.02 -5.47
CA PRO A 133 -10.77 4.72 -5.48
C PRO A 133 -11.75 4.24 -4.41
N MET A 134 -11.87 2.93 -4.22
CA MET A 134 -12.80 2.35 -3.24
C MET A 134 -12.35 2.61 -1.81
N THR A 135 -11.06 2.57 -1.55
CA THR A 135 -10.47 2.92 -0.26
C THR A 135 -10.69 4.40 0.07
N LEU A 136 -10.61 5.30 -0.91
CA LEU A 136 -10.97 6.71 -0.72
C LEU A 136 -12.44 6.86 -0.33
N VAL A 137 -13.36 6.21 -1.05
CA VAL A 137 -14.81 6.23 -0.72
C VAL A 137 -15.07 5.72 0.69
N ASP A 138 -14.38 4.68 1.13
CA ASP A 138 -14.56 4.11 2.46
C ASP A 138 -14.00 5.01 3.59
N THR A 139 -13.11 5.94 3.27
CA THR A 139 -12.39 6.77 4.25
C THR A 139 -12.69 8.26 4.17
N VAL A 140 -13.73 8.67 3.46
CA VAL A 140 -14.29 10.03 3.44
C VAL A 140 -15.77 10.01 3.80
N CYS A 141 -16.31 11.12 4.31
CA CYS A 141 -17.75 11.33 4.40
C CYS A 141 -18.24 11.95 3.08
N ASP A 142 -19.44 11.62 2.64
CA ASP A 142 -20.00 12.12 1.37
C ASP A 142 -21.29 12.92 1.62
N GLU A 143 -21.30 14.16 1.16
CA GLU A 143 -22.48 15.04 1.15
C GLU A 143 -22.79 15.57 -0.26
N ALA A 144 -22.07 15.13 -1.29
CA ALA A 144 -22.18 15.70 -2.62
C ALA A 144 -22.67 14.69 -3.68
N TYR A 145 -22.29 13.43 -3.59
CA TYR A 145 -22.58 12.43 -4.63
C TYR A 145 -23.80 11.56 -4.32
N GLY A 146 -23.96 11.13 -3.07
CA GLY A 146 -25.02 10.21 -2.66
C GLY A 146 -24.91 8.79 -3.24
N SER A 147 -23.86 8.52 -4.04
CA SER A 147 -23.57 7.24 -4.68
C SER A 147 -22.08 6.91 -4.50
N ARG A 148 -21.79 5.79 -3.83
CA ARG A 148 -20.43 5.32 -3.61
C ARG A 148 -19.71 5.04 -4.93
N ALA A 149 -20.41 4.48 -5.91
CA ALA A 149 -19.86 4.21 -7.25
C ALA A 149 -19.48 5.51 -7.98
N GLU A 150 -20.40 6.50 -8.05
CA GLU A 150 -20.12 7.78 -8.71
C GLU A 150 -18.93 8.51 -8.06
N LEU A 151 -18.87 8.51 -6.74
CA LEU A 151 -17.75 9.08 -5.99
C LEU A 151 -16.44 8.32 -6.29
N ALA A 152 -16.47 6.98 -6.36
CA ALA A 152 -15.31 6.17 -6.70
C ALA A 152 -14.77 6.51 -8.11
N PHE A 153 -15.64 6.66 -9.11
CA PHE A 153 -15.22 7.08 -10.44
C PHE A 153 -14.68 8.52 -10.50
N ALA A 154 -15.18 9.41 -9.65
CA ALA A 154 -14.60 10.75 -9.52
C ALA A 154 -13.17 10.70 -8.96
N PHE A 155 -12.94 9.93 -7.90
CA PHE A 155 -11.61 9.67 -7.39
C PHE A 155 -10.71 8.96 -8.41
N ALA A 156 -11.23 7.97 -9.14
CA ALA A 156 -10.48 7.25 -10.16
C ALA A 156 -9.93 8.18 -11.25
N ARG A 157 -10.72 9.15 -11.71
CA ARG A 157 -10.26 10.14 -12.68
C ARG A 157 -9.12 11.01 -12.13
N ALA A 158 -9.25 11.49 -10.88
CA ALA A 158 -8.21 12.28 -10.23
C ALA A 158 -6.90 11.47 -10.02
N ILE A 159 -7.02 10.20 -9.64
CA ILE A 159 -5.89 9.27 -9.50
C ILE A 159 -5.19 9.04 -10.84
N ARG A 160 -5.96 8.85 -11.92
CA ARG A 160 -5.40 8.67 -13.27
C ARG A 160 -4.53 9.84 -13.71
N GLU A 161 -4.95 11.07 -13.42
CA GLU A 161 -4.17 12.27 -13.71
C GLU A 161 -2.87 12.30 -12.89
N GLU A 162 -2.94 11.92 -11.61
CA GLU A 162 -1.76 11.83 -10.74
C GLU A 162 -0.78 10.77 -11.23
N ILE A 163 -1.26 9.58 -11.64
CA ILE A 163 -0.44 8.50 -12.19
C ILE A 163 0.33 8.96 -13.42
N ALA A 164 -0.31 9.72 -14.31
CA ALA A 164 0.33 10.22 -15.52
C ALA A 164 1.52 11.14 -15.19
N ASP A 165 1.36 12.04 -14.21
CA ASP A 165 2.41 12.95 -13.78
C ASP A 165 3.51 12.24 -12.97
N LEU A 166 3.16 11.24 -12.15
CA LEU A 166 4.12 10.41 -11.42
C LEU A 166 5.01 9.60 -12.37
N ALA A 167 4.44 9.00 -13.41
CA ALA A 167 5.20 8.31 -14.45
C ALA A 167 6.17 9.28 -15.18
N ALA A 168 5.70 10.49 -15.49
CA ALA A 168 6.53 11.54 -16.09
C ALA A 168 7.64 12.04 -15.14
N ALA A 169 7.45 11.91 -13.83
CA ALA A 169 8.45 12.22 -12.81
C ALA A 169 9.50 11.12 -12.60
N GLY A 170 9.40 9.99 -13.33
CA GLY A 170 10.34 8.88 -13.27
C GLY A 170 10.01 7.80 -12.23
N VAL A 171 8.75 7.68 -11.84
CA VAL A 171 8.27 6.54 -11.03
C VAL A 171 8.14 5.31 -11.92
N ASP A 172 8.71 4.19 -11.49
CA ASP A 172 8.70 2.93 -12.24
C ASP A 172 7.45 2.09 -11.94
N VAL A 173 6.94 2.15 -10.70
CA VAL A 173 5.75 1.40 -10.26
C VAL A 173 4.82 2.31 -9.49
N VAL A 174 3.55 2.38 -9.88
CA VAL A 174 2.48 2.98 -9.08
C VAL A 174 1.60 1.87 -8.51
N GLN A 175 1.47 1.83 -7.20
CA GLN A 175 0.62 0.89 -6.47
C GLN A 175 -0.61 1.62 -5.94
N LEU A 176 -1.80 1.10 -6.24
CA LEU A 176 -3.05 1.52 -5.62
C LEU A 176 -3.35 0.62 -4.42
N ASP A 177 -3.52 1.24 -3.24
CA ASP A 177 -3.86 0.51 -2.02
C ASP A 177 -5.38 0.40 -1.89
N GLU A 178 -5.90 -0.83 -2.00
CA GLU A 178 -7.33 -1.16 -1.93
C GLU A 178 -7.67 -2.17 -0.83
N PRO A 179 -7.31 -1.91 0.45
CA PRO A 179 -7.74 -2.79 1.54
C PRO A 179 -9.27 -2.85 1.72
N ALA A 180 -10.04 -1.93 1.15
CA ALA A 180 -11.50 -1.99 1.09
C ALA A 180 -12.01 -3.19 0.29
N PHE A 181 -11.24 -3.71 -0.65
CA PHE A 181 -11.59 -4.88 -1.48
C PHE A 181 -11.77 -6.15 -0.65
N ASN A 182 -11.08 -6.28 0.48
CA ASN A 182 -11.25 -7.42 1.39
C ASN A 182 -12.49 -7.34 2.30
N VAL A 183 -13.38 -6.38 2.06
CA VAL A 183 -14.57 -6.13 2.90
C VAL A 183 -15.85 -6.08 2.06
N TYR A 184 -15.85 -5.34 0.95
CA TYR A 184 -17.06 -5.02 0.19
C TYR A 184 -17.12 -5.77 -1.13
N PHE A 185 -17.19 -7.11 -1.08
CA PHE A 185 -17.07 -8.00 -2.25
C PHE A 185 -18.08 -7.72 -3.37
N ASP A 186 -19.35 -7.43 -3.00
CA ASP A 186 -20.40 -7.11 -3.97
C ASP A 186 -20.11 -5.79 -4.70
N GLU A 187 -19.60 -4.79 -3.99
CA GLU A 187 -19.19 -3.52 -4.58
C GLU A 187 -17.94 -3.69 -5.46
N VAL A 188 -16.98 -4.51 -5.04
CA VAL A 188 -15.82 -4.84 -5.87
C VAL A 188 -16.25 -5.46 -7.19
N ALA A 189 -17.19 -6.40 -7.14
CA ALA A 189 -17.69 -7.10 -8.33
C ALA A 189 -18.56 -6.20 -9.23
N SER A 190 -19.31 -5.25 -8.65
CA SER A 190 -20.25 -4.42 -9.41
C SER A 190 -19.61 -3.18 -10.02
N TRP A 191 -18.67 -2.52 -9.34
CA TRP A 191 -18.05 -1.28 -9.81
C TRP A 191 -16.59 -1.07 -9.37
N GLY A 192 -16.12 -1.78 -8.32
CA GLY A 192 -14.80 -1.54 -7.75
C GLY A 192 -13.66 -1.83 -8.72
N ILE A 193 -13.76 -2.91 -9.50
CA ILE A 193 -12.78 -3.25 -10.55
C ILE A 193 -12.80 -2.21 -11.68
N ASP A 194 -13.97 -1.77 -12.12
CA ASP A 194 -14.08 -0.77 -13.18
C ASP A 194 -13.53 0.59 -12.74
N ALA A 195 -13.70 0.97 -11.46
CA ALA A 195 -13.10 2.17 -10.89
C ALA A 195 -11.57 2.04 -10.80
N LEU A 196 -11.05 0.88 -10.37
CA LEU A 196 -9.63 0.57 -10.37
C LEU A 196 -9.04 0.68 -11.78
N ASP A 197 -9.67 0.05 -12.77
CA ASP A 197 -9.23 0.08 -14.18
C ASP A 197 -9.32 1.47 -14.79
N THR A 198 -10.30 2.28 -14.37
CA THR A 198 -10.39 3.69 -14.75
C THR A 198 -9.19 4.48 -14.22
N ALA A 199 -8.78 4.23 -12.99
CA ALA A 199 -7.63 4.89 -12.37
C ALA A 199 -6.29 4.49 -13.02
N LEU A 200 -6.10 3.20 -13.31
CA LEU A 200 -4.86 2.66 -13.87
C LEU A 200 -4.76 2.78 -15.39
N GLY A 201 -5.90 3.00 -16.08
CA GLY A 201 -5.96 2.97 -17.54
C GLY A 201 -5.06 3.99 -18.22
N GLY A 202 -4.18 3.53 -19.10
CA GLY A 202 -3.24 4.35 -19.86
C GLY A 202 -1.99 4.79 -19.07
N ALA A 203 -1.72 4.18 -17.92
CA ALA A 203 -0.47 4.37 -17.17
C ALA A 203 0.75 4.06 -18.04
N ARG A 204 1.82 4.87 -17.91
CA ARG A 204 3.09 4.72 -18.63
C ARG A 204 4.20 4.19 -17.72
N CYS A 205 3.84 3.57 -16.63
CA CYS A 205 4.68 2.86 -15.67
C CYS A 205 4.00 1.56 -15.30
N SER A 206 4.71 0.66 -14.63
CA SER A 206 4.11 -0.55 -14.11
C SER A 206 3.05 -0.23 -13.05
N THR A 207 1.98 -1.01 -13.03
CA THR A 207 0.85 -0.80 -12.14
C THR A 207 0.68 -1.96 -11.17
N ALA A 208 0.41 -1.66 -9.91
CA ALA A 208 0.15 -2.64 -8.88
C ALA A 208 -1.13 -2.30 -8.11
N VAL A 209 -1.80 -3.31 -7.59
CA VAL A 209 -2.87 -3.15 -6.61
C VAL A 209 -2.50 -3.93 -5.34
N HIS A 210 -2.57 -3.26 -4.20
CA HIS A 210 -2.32 -3.90 -2.90
C HIS A 210 -3.63 -4.11 -2.16
N VAL A 211 -3.89 -5.36 -1.79
CA VAL A 211 -5.06 -5.75 -1.01
C VAL A 211 -4.59 -6.48 0.23
N CYS A 212 -4.73 -5.86 1.39
CA CYS A 212 -4.29 -6.41 2.66
C CYS A 212 -5.44 -6.49 3.68
N TYR A 213 -5.15 -7.13 4.80
CA TYR A 213 -6.03 -7.17 5.96
C TYR A 213 -5.82 -5.99 6.91
N GLY A 214 -4.92 -5.08 6.55
CA GLY A 214 -4.63 -3.83 7.23
C GLY A 214 -3.38 -3.85 8.11
N TYR A 215 -2.98 -2.67 8.58
CA TYR A 215 -1.84 -2.49 9.49
C TYR A 215 -1.93 -3.37 10.74
N GLY A 216 -0.78 -3.63 11.37
CA GLY A 216 -0.66 -4.32 12.67
C GLY A 216 -1.18 -3.51 13.86
N ILE A 217 -2.35 -2.90 13.76
CA ILE A 217 -2.99 -2.17 14.85
C ILE A 217 -3.96 -3.08 15.63
N PRO A 218 -4.23 -2.79 16.92
CA PRO A 218 -5.08 -3.65 17.76
C PRO A 218 -6.43 -4.01 17.13
N ALA A 219 -7.11 -3.05 16.50
CA ALA A 219 -8.41 -3.28 15.87
C ALA A 219 -8.33 -4.29 14.71
N ASN A 220 -7.30 -4.21 13.87
CA ASN A 220 -7.10 -5.16 12.77
C ASN A 220 -6.63 -6.52 13.29
N VAL A 221 -5.75 -6.56 14.28
CA VAL A 221 -5.28 -7.81 14.91
C VAL A 221 -6.45 -8.56 15.54
N GLN A 222 -7.30 -7.87 16.29
CA GLN A 222 -8.50 -8.45 16.89
C GLN A 222 -9.49 -8.94 15.83
N TRP A 223 -9.70 -8.16 14.77
CA TRP A 223 -10.57 -8.57 13.67
C TRP A 223 -10.02 -9.82 12.96
N LYS A 224 -8.71 -9.86 12.66
CA LYS A 224 -8.04 -11.04 12.09
C LYS A 224 -8.24 -12.28 12.97
N ALA A 225 -8.12 -12.16 14.29
CA ALA A 225 -8.33 -13.27 15.22
C ALA A 225 -9.77 -13.84 15.18
N ASN A 226 -10.75 -13.05 14.74
CA ASN A 226 -12.15 -13.48 14.61
C ASN A 226 -12.45 -14.12 13.24
N LEU A 227 -11.53 -14.11 12.27
CA LEU A 227 -11.71 -14.75 10.96
C LEU A 227 -11.57 -16.27 11.00
N GLY A 228 -11.11 -16.83 12.14
CA GLY A 228 -10.89 -18.27 12.29
C GLY A 228 -9.59 -18.77 11.65
N ASP A 229 -9.53 -20.10 11.46
CA ASP A 229 -8.31 -20.79 11.00
C ASP A 229 -8.09 -20.73 9.48
N ARG A 230 -9.01 -20.11 8.73
CA ARG A 230 -8.92 -19.96 7.28
C ARG A 230 -9.53 -18.63 6.86
N TRP A 231 -8.73 -17.82 6.15
CA TRP A 231 -9.15 -16.49 5.66
C TRP A 231 -9.43 -16.57 4.16
N ASP A 232 -10.71 -16.56 3.79
CA ASP A 232 -11.15 -16.80 2.42
C ASP A 232 -11.40 -15.52 1.59
N GLN A 233 -11.12 -14.33 2.13
CA GLN A 233 -11.37 -13.03 1.47
C GLN A 233 -10.73 -12.95 0.09
N TYR A 234 -9.50 -13.42 -0.06
CA TYR A 234 -8.81 -13.42 -1.35
C TYR A 234 -9.44 -14.34 -2.39
N ALA A 235 -10.14 -15.40 -1.99
CA ALA A 235 -10.86 -16.24 -2.93
C ALA A 235 -11.99 -15.50 -3.65
N HIS A 236 -12.56 -14.46 -3.05
CA HIS A 236 -13.55 -13.59 -3.67
C HIS A 236 -12.94 -12.52 -4.56
N VAL A 237 -11.79 -11.97 -4.20
CA VAL A 237 -11.22 -10.78 -4.84
C VAL A 237 -10.22 -11.11 -5.95
N LEU A 238 -9.36 -12.12 -5.76
CA LEU A 238 -8.30 -12.44 -6.73
C LEU A 238 -8.82 -12.81 -8.13
N PRO A 239 -9.94 -13.57 -8.29
CA PRO A 239 -10.48 -13.84 -9.62
C PRO A 239 -10.96 -12.59 -10.37
N LEU A 240 -11.37 -11.54 -9.64
CA LEU A 240 -11.77 -10.25 -10.20
C LEU A 240 -10.52 -9.44 -10.57
N LEU A 241 -9.56 -9.35 -9.68
CA LEU A 241 -8.28 -8.67 -9.92
C LEU A 241 -7.47 -9.32 -11.05
N ALA A 242 -7.57 -10.62 -11.23
CA ALA A 242 -6.94 -11.32 -12.34
C ALA A 242 -7.42 -10.81 -13.72
N LYS A 243 -8.61 -10.22 -13.79
CA LYS A 243 -9.19 -9.63 -15.00
C LYS A 243 -8.95 -8.13 -15.15
N SER A 244 -8.55 -7.44 -14.07
CA SER A 244 -8.27 -6.00 -14.07
C SER A 244 -7.06 -5.66 -14.96
N CYS A 245 -6.84 -4.38 -15.26
CA CYS A 245 -5.67 -3.92 -16.00
C CYS A 245 -4.41 -3.80 -15.13
N ALA A 246 -4.47 -3.96 -13.80
CA ALA A 246 -3.30 -3.98 -12.93
C ALA A 246 -2.33 -5.09 -13.35
N GLU A 247 -1.03 -4.79 -13.45
CA GLU A 247 0.00 -5.78 -13.82
C GLU A 247 0.39 -6.67 -12.65
N GLN A 248 0.40 -6.08 -11.44
CA GLN A 248 0.83 -6.73 -10.22
C GLN A 248 -0.28 -6.72 -9.17
N ILE A 249 -0.36 -7.78 -8.39
CA ILE A 249 -1.25 -7.88 -7.22
C ILE A 249 -0.38 -8.12 -5.97
N SER A 250 -0.54 -7.30 -4.95
CA SER A 250 0.17 -7.46 -3.67
C SER A 250 -0.79 -7.93 -2.58
N ILE A 251 -0.44 -9.02 -1.88
CA ILE A 251 -1.28 -9.67 -0.87
C ILE A 251 -0.49 -10.08 0.37
N GLU A 252 -1.17 -10.28 1.50
CA GLU A 252 -0.60 -10.88 2.72
C GLU A 252 -0.49 -12.40 2.58
N LEU A 253 0.59 -12.99 3.09
CA LEU A 253 0.76 -14.45 3.18
C LEU A 253 1.44 -14.88 4.49
N ALA A 254 2.58 -14.30 4.86
CA ALA A 254 3.31 -14.66 6.07
C ALA A 254 2.50 -14.41 7.34
N GLY A 255 2.53 -15.35 8.28
CA GLY A 255 1.84 -15.20 9.57
C GLY A 255 0.32 -15.05 9.49
N SER A 256 -0.27 -15.31 8.31
CA SER A 256 -1.71 -15.24 8.06
C SER A 256 -2.32 -16.65 7.97
N HIS A 257 -3.65 -16.72 8.10
CA HIS A 257 -4.42 -17.94 7.82
C HIS A 257 -4.95 -17.97 6.38
N VAL A 258 -4.33 -17.20 5.49
CA VAL A 258 -4.62 -17.22 4.05
C VAL A 258 -4.15 -18.54 3.47
N PRO A 259 -5.04 -19.33 2.85
CA PRO A 259 -4.64 -20.58 2.23
C PRO A 259 -3.77 -20.29 0.98
N PRO A 260 -2.58 -20.90 0.86
CA PRO A 260 -1.65 -20.57 -0.22
C PRO A 260 -2.17 -20.87 -1.62
N ASP A 261 -3.14 -21.78 -1.75
CA ASP A 261 -3.78 -22.14 -3.02
C ASP A 261 -4.53 -20.96 -3.68
N VAL A 262 -4.87 -19.91 -2.91
CA VAL A 262 -5.46 -18.68 -3.49
C VAL A 262 -4.54 -18.01 -4.51
N LEU A 263 -3.22 -18.22 -4.42
CA LEU A 263 -2.24 -17.68 -5.36
C LEU A 263 -2.52 -18.09 -6.80
N ALA A 264 -3.05 -19.31 -7.03
CA ALA A 264 -3.45 -19.79 -8.35
C ALA A 264 -4.60 -18.95 -8.96
N LEU A 265 -5.39 -18.26 -8.13
CA LEU A 265 -6.52 -17.42 -8.58
C LEU A 265 -6.07 -16.07 -9.17
N ALA A 266 -4.80 -15.69 -9.01
CA ALA A 266 -4.25 -14.45 -9.55
C ALA A 266 -4.08 -14.47 -11.10
N GLY A 267 -4.49 -15.54 -11.78
CA GLY A 267 -4.42 -15.67 -13.22
C GLY A 267 -2.99 -15.59 -13.75
N ARG A 268 -2.71 -14.59 -14.61
CA ARG A 268 -1.36 -14.36 -15.17
C ARG A 268 -0.60 -13.21 -14.52
N LYS A 269 -1.15 -12.60 -13.46
CA LYS A 269 -0.55 -11.45 -12.79
C LYS A 269 0.76 -11.82 -12.11
N VAL A 270 1.65 -10.85 -11.99
CA VAL A 270 2.77 -10.91 -11.06
C VAL A 270 2.20 -10.71 -9.66
N VAL A 271 2.64 -11.50 -8.70
CA VAL A 271 2.14 -11.45 -7.33
C VAL A 271 3.26 -11.04 -6.38
N ALA A 272 3.09 -9.89 -5.75
CA ALA A 272 3.92 -9.47 -4.64
C ALA A 272 3.37 -10.13 -3.37
N ILE A 273 4.02 -11.23 -2.97
CA ILE A 273 3.64 -12.00 -1.78
C ILE A 273 4.23 -11.35 -0.53
N GLY A 274 3.40 -11.16 0.49
CA GLY A 274 3.84 -10.71 1.81
C GLY A 274 4.60 -11.82 2.52
N VAL A 275 5.91 -11.69 2.64
CA VAL A 275 6.81 -12.64 3.33
C VAL A 275 7.21 -12.13 4.72
N ILE A 276 6.75 -10.95 5.09
CA ILE A 276 6.97 -10.29 6.37
C ILE A 276 5.61 -9.99 7.01
N ASP A 277 5.37 -10.52 8.20
CA ASP A 277 4.19 -10.23 9.01
C ASP A 277 4.36 -8.89 9.75
N VAL A 278 3.45 -7.95 9.52
CA VAL A 278 3.45 -6.64 10.17
C VAL A 278 2.52 -6.56 11.39
N ALA A 279 1.85 -7.66 11.75
CA ALA A 279 0.97 -7.73 12.91
C ALA A 279 1.73 -8.11 14.20
N THR A 280 3.02 -8.38 14.12
CA THR A 280 3.88 -8.78 15.25
C THR A 280 5.24 -8.10 15.19
N ASP A 281 5.85 -7.85 16.36
CA ASP A 281 7.21 -7.35 16.50
C ASP A 281 8.28 -8.45 16.35
N ARG A 282 7.88 -9.72 16.24
CA ARG A 282 8.81 -10.81 15.93
C ARG A 282 9.43 -10.54 14.57
N VAL A 283 10.76 -10.47 14.52
CA VAL A 283 11.50 -10.36 13.26
C VAL A 283 11.64 -11.76 12.67
N GLU A 284 11.22 -11.94 11.43
CA GLU A 284 11.40 -13.18 10.68
C GLU A 284 12.89 -13.46 10.48
N THR A 285 13.26 -14.74 10.48
CA THR A 285 14.59 -15.15 10.02
C THR A 285 14.62 -15.22 8.49
N PRO A 286 15.80 -15.16 7.85
CA PRO A 286 15.91 -15.43 6.41
C PRO A 286 15.30 -16.78 6.00
N ASP A 287 15.38 -17.80 6.85
CA ASP A 287 14.76 -19.11 6.61
C ASP A 287 13.22 -19.05 6.64
N ASP A 288 12.62 -18.27 7.55
CA ASP A 288 11.15 -18.05 7.56
C ASP A 288 10.68 -17.42 6.23
N VAL A 289 11.41 -16.43 5.74
CA VAL A 289 11.14 -15.77 4.46
C VAL A 289 11.29 -16.75 3.30
N ALA A 290 12.40 -17.50 3.25
CA ALA A 290 12.65 -18.51 2.22
C ALA A 290 11.58 -19.62 2.22
N ALA A 291 11.12 -20.05 3.40
CA ALA A 291 10.04 -21.02 3.53
C ALA A 291 8.71 -20.49 2.95
N THR A 292 8.39 -19.21 3.20
CA THR A 292 7.19 -18.58 2.62
C THR A 292 7.28 -18.47 1.09
N ILE A 293 8.46 -18.16 0.56
CA ILE A 293 8.70 -18.16 -0.89
C ILE A 293 8.53 -19.56 -1.47
N ALA A 294 9.11 -20.58 -0.82
CA ALA A 294 9.01 -21.98 -1.25
C ALA A 294 7.55 -22.48 -1.25
N LEU A 295 6.73 -22.00 -0.32
CA LEU A 295 5.29 -22.26 -0.30
C LEU A 295 4.60 -21.64 -1.53
N ALA A 296 4.89 -20.39 -1.86
CA ALA A 296 4.29 -19.69 -2.99
C ALA A 296 4.69 -20.33 -4.35
N ARG A 297 5.90 -20.87 -4.46
CA ARG A 297 6.42 -21.58 -5.65
C ARG A 297 5.62 -22.84 -6.01
N GLN A 298 4.82 -23.37 -5.10
CA GLN A 298 3.92 -24.50 -5.40
C GLN A 298 2.74 -24.08 -6.29
N TYR A 299 2.45 -22.78 -6.38
CA TYR A 299 1.28 -22.21 -7.05
C TYR A 299 1.62 -21.19 -8.13
N LEU A 300 2.82 -20.58 -8.08
CA LEU A 300 3.28 -19.56 -9.01
C LEU A 300 4.69 -19.92 -9.54
N PRO A 301 4.97 -19.65 -10.83
CA PRO A 301 6.33 -19.71 -11.35
C PRO A 301 7.17 -18.56 -10.79
N ASP A 302 8.48 -18.77 -10.64
CA ASP A 302 9.41 -17.85 -9.98
C ASP A 302 9.39 -16.43 -10.56
N GLU A 303 9.29 -16.30 -11.88
CA GLU A 303 9.24 -15.01 -12.58
C GLU A 303 7.98 -14.19 -12.29
N ARG A 304 7.02 -14.77 -11.63
CA ARG A 304 5.77 -14.09 -11.21
C ARG A 304 5.73 -13.78 -9.72
N ILE A 305 6.79 -14.08 -8.98
CA ILE A 305 6.88 -13.83 -7.54
C ILE A 305 7.73 -12.59 -7.26
N ILE A 306 7.18 -11.63 -6.54
CA ILE A 306 7.90 -10.53 -5.90
C ILE A 306 7.76 -10.73 -4.39
N CYS A 307 8.84 -10.56 -3.62
CA CYS A 307 8.80 -10.64 -2.17
C CYS A 307 8.49 -9.25 -1.59
N SER A 308 7.51 -9.17 -0.69
CA SER A 308 7.04 -7.90 -0.11
C SER A 308 6.72 -8.06 1.38
N THR A 309 6.33 -6.96 2.03
CA THR A 309 5.70 -6.98 3.34
C THR A 309 4.19 -7.19 3.21
N ASN A 310 3.55 -7.81 4.21
CA ASN A 310 2.10 -8.03 4.22
C ASN A 310 1.30 -6.73 4.08
N CYS A 311 1.77 -5.68 4.72
CA CYS A 311 1.16 -4.34 4.72
C CYS A 311 2.24 -3.30 5.01
N GLY A 312 1.86 -2.01 5.10
CA GLY A 312 2.76 -0.96 5.53
C GLY A 312 3.23 -1.14 6.97
N MET A 313 4.41 -0.64 7.28
CA MET A 313 5.06 -0.76 8.59
C MET A 313 5.02 0.55 9.41
N ALA A 314 4.30 1.58 8.96
CA ALA A 314 4.26 2.89 9.63
C ALA A 314 4.01 2.85 11.15
N PRO A 315 3.14 1.98 11.71
CA PRO A 315 2.87 1.94 13.15
C PRO A 315 3.85 1.08 13.95
N MET A 316 4.86 0.47 13.32
CA MET A 316 5.85 -0.37 14.01
C MET A 316 6.97 0.46 14.67
N ALA A 317 7.63 -0.14 15.66
CA ALA A 317 8.91 0.37 16.14
C ALA A 317 9.94 0.35 14.99
N ARG A 318 10.68 1.44 14.85
CA ARG A 318 11.57 1.65 13.69
C ARG A 318 12.65 0.59 13.59
N GLU A 319 13.23 0.20 14.70
CA GLU A 319 14.28 -0.81 14.78
C GLU A 319 13.76 -2.18 14.32
N VAL A 320 12.53 -2.52 14.69
CA VAL A 320 11.84 -3.75 14.28
C VAL A 320 11.59 -3.73 12.77
N ALA A 321 11.03 -2.62 12.24
CA ALA A 321 10.76 -2.49 10.82
C ALA A 321 12.04 -2.67 9.98
N TYR A 322 13.14 -2.04 10.37
CA TYR A 322 14.41 -2.17 9.65
C TYR A 322 15.08 -3.54 9.80
N ALA A 323 14.90 -4.20 10.94
CA ALA A 323 15.32 -5.60 11.08
C ALA A 323 14.54 -6.52 10.13
N LYS A 324 13.22 -6.33 10.03
CA LYS A 324 12.35 -7.06 9.10
C LYS A 324 12.71 -6.81 7.62
N LEU A 325 13.09 -5.58 7.23
CA LEU A 325 13.59 -5.30 5.89
C LEU A 325 14.86 -6.11 5.56
N ARG A 326 15.81 -6.21 6.49
CA ARG A 326 17.02 -7.02 6.29
C ARG A 326 16.66 -8.50 6.10
N SER A 327 15.78 -9.02 6.94
CA SER A 327 15.32 -10.40 6.82
C SER A 327 14.63 -10.69 5.49
N LEU A 328 13.86 -9.71 4.97
CA LEU A 328 13.23 -9.81 3.65
C LEU A 328 14.29 -9.93 2.53
N GLY A 329 15.26 -9.03 2.49
CA GLY A 329 16.33 -9.06 1.47
C GLY A 329 17.20 -10.31 1.55
N GLU A 330 17.67 -10.65 2.76
CA GLU A 330 18.49 -11.85 3.00
C GLU A 330 17.73 -13.14 2.67
N GLY A 331 16.46 -13.25 3.05
CA GLY A 331 15.63 -14.42 2.80
C GLY A 331 15.28 -14.61 1.31
N ALA A 332 15.01 -13.51 0.60
CA ALA A 332 14.80 -13.55 -0.85
C ALA A 332 16.09 -14.00 -1.59
N LEU A 333 17.24 -13.53 -1.13
CA LEU A 333 18.54 -13.99 -1.64
C LEU A 333 18.76 -15.47 -1.33
N LEU A 334 18.51 -15.93 -0.11
CA LEU A 334 18.65 -17.33 0.31
C LEU A 334 17.77 -18.24 -0.55
N ALA A 335 16.51 -17.90 -0.76
CA ALA A 335 15.59 -18.65 -1.62
C ALA A 335 16.07 -18.75 -3.08
N SER A 336 16.83 -17.75 -3.54
CA SER A 336 17.38 -17.71 -4.90
C SER A 336 18.61 -18.58 -5.10
N VAL A 337 19.42 -18.80 -4.05
CA VAL A 337 20.66 -19.60 -4.10
C VAL A 337 20.37 -21.10 -3.94
N GLY A 338 19.25 -21.44 -3.32
CA GLY A 338 18.79 -22.85 -3.19
C GLY A 338 18.18 -23.43 -4.47
N LEU A 339 18.32 -22.71 -5.59
CA LEU A 339 17.97 -23.13 -6.94
C LEU A 339 19.21 -23.75 -7.61
#